data_e8ed522613c2de484282ce1bf3b333df
#
_entry.id   e8ed522613c2de484282ce1bf3b333df
#
_cell.length_a   1.000
_cell.length_b   1.000
_cell.length_c   1.000
_cell.angle_alpha   90.00
_cell.angle_beta   90.00
_cell.angle_gamma   90.00
#
_symmetry.space_group_name_H-M   'P 1'
#
loop_
_entity.id
_entity.type
_entity.pdbx_description
1 polymer ?
#
loop_
_entity_poly.entity_id
_entity_poly.type
_entity_poly.pdbx_seq_one_letter_code
_entity_poly.pdbx_strand_id
1 'polypeptide(L)'
;MNAYTSDMDFHGGSKLSKITYPLKTIYNSEARKKIRLVLDDFKPDVCHINNFNYQLTPSIILEIQKWRKEGNPCQIVFTAHDYQLVCPNHMCKNPNTGENCEKCLGGHFLNCTKGKCIHGSTAKSFIGTMEANFWKLNGAYKYIDTMICCSEFLKTKMDTNPLFAKKTIAMHNFVDEVEWKDAKKKDYVLYFGRFSKEKGIDTLLKVCKELSDVQFIFAGAGPLENEINGIPNIKNVGFQTGDSLETLIREARFSIYPSEWYENCPFSVMESQMYGTPVLGAKIGGIPELIIEGQTGELFESGNEEELKNKIDKLWSNKSLAEKYSANCKENKFDNVETYVNKLMKIYRGEN
;
A
#
# COMPACT_ATOMS: atom_id res chain seq x y z
N MET A 1 -26.74 -3.25 -11.75
CA MET A 1 -25.93 -2.88 -10.58
C MET A 1 -25.55 -1.39 -10.45
N ASN A 2 -26.11 -0.49 -11.25
CA ASN A 2 -25.73 0.93 -11.25
C ASN A 2 -26.68 1.86 -10.46
N ALA A 3 -27.60 1.32 -9.64
CA ALA A 3 -28.57 2.14 -8.91
C ALA A 3 -27.94 3.00 -7.80
N TYR A 4 -26.81 2.57 -7.25
CA TYR A 4 -26.17 3.21 -6.09
C TYR A 4 -24.88 3.96 -6.42
N THR A 5 -24.34 3.80 -7.63
CA THR A 5 -23.10 4.47 -8.05
C THR A 5 -23.41 5.51 -9.12
N SER A 6 -22.80 6.68 -9.02
CA SER A 6 -22.70 7.66 -10.10
C SER A 6 -21.24 7.89 -10.40
N ASP A 7 -20.91 7.96 -11.69
CA ASP A 7 -19.61 8.43 -12.11
C ASP A 7 -19.46 9.89 -11.67
N MET A 8 -18.49 10.15 -10.80
CA MET A 8 -18.08 11.51 -10.53
C MET A 8 -17.15 11.93 -11.66
N ASP A 9 -17.72 12.61 -12.67
CA ASP A 9 -16.92 13.18 -13.74
C ASP A 9 -16.10 14.37 -13.21
N PHE A 10 -14.82 14.11 -12.95
CA PHE A 10 -13.85 15.11 -12.48
C PHE A 10 -13.42 16.08 -13.58
N HIS A 11 -13.72 15.79 -14.85
CA HIS A 11 -13.19 16.52 -16.01
C HIS A 11 -14.27 17.23 -16.85
N GLY A 12 -15.54 16.87 -16.75
CA GLY A 12 -16.62 17.35 -17.60
C GLY A 12 -17.56 18.44 -17.04
N GLY A 13 -17.31 18.93 -15.83
CA GLY A 13 -18.24 19.83 -15.12
C GLY A 13 -18.23 21.29 -15.58
N SER A 14 -19.39 21.96 -15.41
CA SER A 14 -19.57 23.41 -15.61
C SER A 14 -18.61 24.23 -14.70
N LYS A 15 -18.41 25.54 -15.02
CA LYS A 15 -17.59 26.44 -14.17
C LYS A 15 -18.05 26.44 -12.70
N LEU A 16 -19.36 26.28 -12.47
CA LEU A 16 -19.95 26.22 -11.13
C LEU A 16 -19.59 24.92 -10.38
N SER A 17 -19.53 23.79 -11.10
CA SER A 17 -19.11 22.52 -10.51
C SER A 17 -17.66 22.53 -10.07
N LYS A 18 -16.77 23.21 -10.77
CA LYS A 18 -15.35 23.38 -10.39
C LYS A 18 -15.17 24.20 -9.09
N ILE A 19 -16.07 25.12 -8.79
CA ILE A 19 -16.05 25.91 -7.55
C ILE A 19 -16.60 25.09 -6.37
N THR A 20 -17.65 24.31 -6.59
CA THR A 20 -18.29 23.51 -5.53
C THR A 20 -17.58 22.19 -5.25
N TYR A 21 -16.74 21.74 -6.17
CA TYR A 21 -16.00 20.47 -6.09
C TYR A 21 -15.17 20.32 -4.80
N PRO A 22 -14.35 21.33 -4.39
CA PRO A 22 -13.59 21.23 -3.14
C PRO A 22 -14.47 21.00 -1.90
N LEU A 23 -15.68 21.54 -1.88
CA LEU A 23 -16.64 21.33 -0.78
C LEU A 23 -17.18 19.89 -0.79
N LYS A 24 -17.44 19.33 -1.97
CA LYS A 24 -17.87 17.93 -2.11
C LYS A 24 -16.78 16.94 -1.70
N THR A 25 -15.50 17.26 -1.88
CA THR A 25 -14.40 16.41 -1.42
C THR A 25 -14.26 16.41 0.10
N ILE A 26 -14.73 17.45 0.78
CA ILE A 26 -14.78 17.50 2.24
C ILE A 26 -16.02 16.75 2.75
N TYR A 27 -17.20 17.05 2.20
CA TYR A 27 -18.45 16.44 2.63
C TYR A 27 -19.34 16.11 1.44
N ASN A 28 -19.58 14.82 1.21
CA ASN A 28 -20.43 14.35 0.11
C ASN A 28 -21.84 13.97 0.60
N SER A 29 -22.78 14.90 0.46
CA SER A 29 -24.19 14.68 0.84
C SER A 29 -24.90 13.67 -0.07
N GLU A 30 -24.46 13.52 -1.33
CA GLU A 30 -25.01 12.54 -2.26
C GLU A 30 -24.61 11.14 -1.88
N ALA A 31 -23.31 10.90 -1.60
CA ALA A 31 -22.84 9.62 -1.09
C ALA A 31 -23.58 9.22 0.20
N ARG A 32 -23.83 10.21 1.09
CA ARG A 32 -24.60 9.98 2.31
C ARG A 32 -26.05 9.53 2.03
N LYS A 33 -26.73 10.13 1.05
CA LYS A 33 -28.09 9.71 0.65
C LYS A 33 -28.08 8.32 0.03
N LYS A 34 -27.08 8.02 -0.82
CA LYS A 34 -26.98 6.74 -1.50
C LYS A 34 -26.69 5.59 -0.55
N ILE A 35 -25.78 5.77 0.40
CA ILE A 35 -25.54 4.74 1.42
C ILE A 35 -26.78 4.46 2.24
N ARG A 36 -27.62 5.46 2.51
CA ARG A 36 -28.89 5.26 3.19
C ARG A 36 -29.81 4.30 2.44
N LEU A 37 -29.95 4.46 1.12
CA LEU A 37 -30.75 3.54 0.30
C LEU A 37 -30.20 2.11 0.37
N VAL A 38 -28.88 1.95 0.34
CA VAL A 38 -28.24 0.62 0.48
C VAL A 38 -28.55 0.01 1.85
N LEU A 39 -28.45 0.80 2.92
CA LEU A 39 -28.72 0.34 4.28
C LEU A 39 -30.17 -0.10 4.47
N ASP A 40 -31.13 0.68 3.97
CA ASP A 40 -32.56 0.40 4.09
C ASP A 40 -32.97 -0.83 3.24
N ASP A 41 -32.33 -1.02 2.09
CA ASP A 41 -32.61 -2.13 1.18
C ASP A 41 -31.94 -3.44 1.64
N PHE A 42 -30.65 -3.37 2.00
CA PHE A 42 -29.83 -4.54 2.29
C PHE A 42 -29.86 -4.97 3.76
N LYS A 43 -30.06 -4.04 4.68
CA LYS A 43 -30.05 -4.22 6.16
C LYS A 43 -28.83 -5.04 6.64
N PRO A 44 -27.61 -4.56 6.39
CA PRO A 44 -26.40 -5.32 6.68
C PRO A 44 -26.12 -5.39 8.19
N ASP A 45 -25.60 -6.53 8.65
CA ASP A 45 -25.04 -6.69 9.99
C ASP A 45 -23.66 -6.02 10.11
N VAL A 46 -22.93 -5.91 8.99
CA VAL A 46 -21.60 -5.32 8.93
C VAL A 46 -21.47 -4.41 7.70
N CYS A 47 -21.02 -3.19 7.93
CA CYS A 47 -20.55 -2.29 6.89
C CYS A 47 -19.02 -2.28 6.88
N HIS A 48 -18.42 -2.99 5.93
CA HIS A 48 -16.98 -2.98 5.75
C HIS A 48 -16.58 -1.91 4.74
N ILE A 49 -15.80 -0.94 5.19
CA ILE A 49 -15.37 0.21 4.42
C ILE A 49 -13.88 0.03 4.10
N ASN A 50 -13.55 0.01 2.82
CA ASN A 50 -12.19 0.19 2.35
C ASN A 50 -12.03 1.67 1.99
N ASN A 51 -10.84 2.22 2.03
CA ASN A 51 -10.56 3.64 1.79
C ASN A 51 -11.66 4.37 1.00
N PHE A 52 -12.21 5.46 1.50
CA PHE A 52 -13.33 6.15 0.82
C PHE A 52 -12.85 7.28 -0.10
N ASN A 53 -11.59 7.63 -0.09
CA ASN A 53 -11.06 8.76 -0.87
C ASN A 53 -11.99 9.99 -0.85
N TYR A 54 -11.84 10.88 -1.81
CA TYR A 54 -12.65 12.10 -1.90
C TYR A 54 -14.07 11.86 -2.44
N GLN A 55 -14.40 10.66 -2.89
CA GLN A 55 -15.68 10.35 -3.55
C GLN A 55 -16.79 10.08 -2.54
N LEU A 56 -16.55 9.18 -1.58
CA LEU A 56 -17.55 8.83 -0.57
C LEU A 56 -17.51 9.76 0.62
N THR A 57 -16.33 10.15 1.06
CA THR A 57 -16.04 10.92 2.28
C THR A 57 -16.52 10.22 3.56
N PRO A 58 -16.02 10.58 4.74
CA PRO A 58 -16.51 10.03 6.01
C PRO A 58 -17.97 10.35 6.33
N SER A 59 -18.67 11.13 5.48
CA SER A 59 -20.10 11.38 5.61
C SER A 59 -20.94 10.11 5.60
N ILE A 60 -20.49 9.05 4.94
CA ILE A 60 -21.16 7.73 4.96
C ILE A 60 -21.15 7.11 6.35
N ILE A 61 -20.08 7.27 7.13
CA ILE A 61 -19.99 6.76 8.51
C ILE A 61 -21.06 7.40 9.39
N LEU A 62 -21.29 8.71 9.20
CA LEU A 62 -22.34 9.43 9.94
C LEU A 62 -23.73 8.91 9.62
N GLU A 63 -23.99 8.52 8.37
CA GLU A 63 -25.29 7.96 7.98
C GLU A 63 -25.48 6.55 8.51
N ILE A 64 -24.44 5.69 8.44
CA ILE A 64 -24.48 4.36 9.05
C ILE A 64 -24.75 4.50 10.56
N GLN A 65 -24.07 5.42 11.24
CA GLN A 65 -24.31 5.66 12.67
C GLN A 65 -25.72 6.19 12.97
N LYS A 66 -26.29 7.02 12.08
CA LYS A 66 -27.67 7.46 12.20
C LYS A 66 -28.63 6.28 12.07
N TRP A 67 -28.43 5.43 11.07
CA TRP A 67 -29.23 4.22 10.82
C TRP A 67 -29.14 3.24 12.00
N ARG A 68 -27.96 3.08 12.60
CA ARG A 68 -27.78 2.28 13.85
C ARG A 68 -28.67 2.81 15.00
N LYS A 69 -28.75 4.12 15.18
CA LYS A 69 -29.56 4.77 16.21
C LYS A 69 -31.07 4.60 16.00
N GLU A 70 -31.48 4.26 14.81
CA GLU A 70 -32.88 3.95 14.45
C GLU A 70 -33.27 2.50 14.80
N GLY A 71 -32.39 1.76 15.49
CA GLY A 71 -32.65 0.40 15.95
C GLY A 71 -32.09 -0.71 15.07
N ASN A 72 -31.23 -0.37 14.11
CA ASN A 72 -30.62 -1.33 13.20
C ASN A 72 -29.19 -1.69 13.66
N PRO A 73 -28.93 -2.87 14.24
CA PRO A 73 -27.59 -3.26 14.66
C PRO A 73 -26.70 -3.42 13.41
N CYS A 74 -25.53 -2.80 13.43
CA CYS A 74 -24.58 -2.89 12.31
C CYS A 74 -23.17 -2.56 12.81
N GLN A 75 -22.20 -3.41 12.56
CA GLN A 75 -20.80 -3.14 12.85
C GLN A 75 -20.18 -2.32 11.72
N ILE A 76 -19.31 -1.37 12.07
CA ILE A 76 -18.51 -0.61 11.08
C ILE A 76 -17.06 -1.09 11.17
N VAL A 77 -16.62 -1.82 10.16
CA VAL A 77 -15.22 -2.25 9.99
C VAL A 77 -14.58 -1.39 8.93
N PHE A 78 -13.34 -0.97 9.14
CA PHE A 78 -12.59 -0.17 8.19
C PHE A 78 -11.26 -0.82 7.89
N THR A 79 -10.92 -1.06 6.63
CA THR A 79 -9.57 -1.47 6.23
C THR A 79 -8.79 -0.26 5.69
N ALA A 80 -7.70 0.07 6.37
CA ALA A 80 -6.76 1.10 5.95
C ALA A 80 -5.74 0.51 4.97
N HIS A 81 -5.69 1.06 3.75
CA HIS A 81 -4.73 0.69 2.72
C HIS A 81 -3.62 1.73 2.54
N ASP A 82 -3.81 2.92 3.08
CA ASP A 82 -2.86 4.03 3.02
C ASP A 82 -2.93 4.89 4.31
N TYR A 83 -2.25 6.02 4.32
CA TYR A 83 -2.15 6.91 5.47
C TYR A 83 -3.22 8.01 5.50
N GLN A 84 -4.30 7.92 4.71
CA GLN A 84 -5.31 8.98 4.55
C GLN A 84 -5.82 9.53 5.88
N LEU A 85 -6.08 8.68 6.87
CA LEU A 85 -6.69 9.08 8.14
C LEU A 85 -5.72 9.82 9.09
N VAL A 86 -4.44 9.79 8.80
CA VAL A 86 -3.37 10.40 9.63
C VAL A 86 -2.47 11.35 8.84
N CYS A 87 -2.56 11.36 7.51
CA CYS A 87 -1.78 12.22 6.63
C CYS A 87 -2.62 12.71 5.44
N PRO A 88 -2.90 14.02 5.30
CA PRO A 88 -3.77 14.55 4.24
C PRO A 88 -3.29 14.30 2.80
N ASN A 89 -2.01 14.01 2.57
CA ASN A 89 -1.51 13.62 1.26
C ASN A 89 -1.47 12.10 1.04
N HIS A 90 -1.93 11.31 2.01
CA HIS A 90 -2.05 9.85 2.01
C HIS A 90 -0.74 9.06 1.94
N MET A 91 0.41 9.72 1.85
CA MET A 91 1.68 9.06 1.54
C MET A 91 2.68 9.04 2.70
N CYS A 92 2.46 9.82 3.76
CA CYS A 92 3.49 10.09 4.77
C CYS A 92 4.84 10.44 4.12
N LYS A 93 4.81 11.16 2.99
CA LYS A 93 5.98 11.60 2.22
C LYS A 93 5.84 13.06 1.84
N ASN A 94 6.91 13.82 1.93
CA ASN A 94 6.95 15.18 1.43
C ASN A 94 7.30 15.17 -0.06
N PRO A 95 6.38 15.51 -0.96
CA PRO A 95 6.63 15.43 -2.41
C PRO A 95 7.66 16.45 -2.90
N ASN A 96 7.97 17.49 -2.11
CA ASN A 96 8.93 18.51 -2.51
C ASN A 96 10.38 18.13 -2.16
N THR A 97 10.58 17.34 -1.09
CA THR A 97 11.92 16.87 -0.69
C THR A 97 12.15 15.40 -1.02
N GLY A 98 11.08 14.65 -1.28
CA GLY A 98 11.15 13.19 -1.47
C GLY A 98 11.35 12.39 -0.18
N GLU A 99 11.42 13.05 0.98
CA GLU A 99 11.63 12.41 2.28
C GLU A 99 10.34 11.88 2.90
N ASN A 100 10.44 10.81 3.65
CA ASN A 100 9.34 10.33 4.49
C ASN A 100 9.03 11.36 5.59
N CYS A 101 7.76 11.56 5.88
CA CYS A 101 7.31 12.66 6.72
C CYS A 101 6.18 12.24 7.67
N GLU A 102 6.41 12.40 8.94
CA GLU A 102 5.45 12.05 10.00
C GLU A 102 4.86 13.27 10.72
N LYS A 103 5.09 14.48 10.20
CA LYS A 103 4.70 15.74 10.87
C LYS A 103 3.21 15.93 11.08
N CYS A 104 2.37 15.19 10.33
CA CYS A 104 0.89 15.25 10.44
C CYS A 104 0.34 14.22 11.43
N LEU A 105 1.11 13.21 11.84
CA LEU A 105 0.69 12.18 12.79
C LEU A 105 0.19 12.82 14.10
N GLY A 106 -0.71 12.15 14.80
CA GLY A 106 -1.37 12.73 15.97
C GLY A 106 -2.37 13.86 15.66
N GLY A 107 -2.67 14.08 14.37
CA GLY A 107 -3.64 15.08 13.92
C GLY A 107 -3.07 16.50 13.77
N HIS A 108 -1.77 16.66 13.55
CA HIS A 108 -1.10 17.93 13.30
C HIS A 108 -1.18 18.36 11.82
N PHE A 109 -2.37 18.31 11.24
CA PHE A 109 -2.62 18.41 9.79
C PHE A 109 -2.21 19.75 9.14
N LEU A 110 -2.03 20.83 9.91
CA LEU A 110 -1.51 22.12 9.40
C LEU A 110 -0.12 21.98 8.74
N ASN A 111 0.65 20.97 9.11
CA ASN A 111 1.94 20.68 8.51
C ASN A 111 1.82 20.33 7.02
N CYS A 112 0.70 19.76 6.58
CA CYS A 112 0.44 19.49 5.16
C CYS A 112 0.38 20.79 4.35
N THR A 113 -0.32 21.83 4.83
CA THR A 113 -0.35 23.14 4.17
C THR A 113 1.03 23.79 4.15
N LYS A 114 1.74 23.79 5.29
CA LYS A 114 3.09 24.37 5.40
C LYS A 114 4.07 23.69 4.43
N GLY A 115 3.98 22.38 4.31
CA GLY A 115 4.82 21.55 3.42
C GLY A 115 4.36 21.53 1.97
N LYS A 116 3.23 22.16 1.60
CA LYS A 116 2.64 22.13 0.26
C LYS A 116 2.52 20.67 -0.27
N CYS A 117 2.12 19.73 0.63
CA CYS A 117 2.26 18.29 0.39
C CYS A 117 1.34 17.74 -0.70
N ILE A 118 0.27 18.45 -1.09
CA ILE A 118 -0.64 18.00 -2.16
C ILE A 118 -0.27 18.73 -3.45
N HIS A 119 0.37 17.99 -4.36
CA HIS A 119 0.83 18.46 -5.68
C HIS A 119 1.69 19.74 -5.66
N GLY A 120 2.46 19.98 -4.59
CA GLY A 120 3.27 21.21 -4.45
C GLY A 120 2.44 22.50 -4.29
N SER A 121 1.11 22.40 -4.15
CA SER A 121 0.17 23.52 -4.13
C SER A 121 -0.27 23.86 -2.72
N THR A 122 -0.07 25.10 -2.30
CA THR A 122 -0.56 25.62 -1.00
C THR A 122 -2.08 25.52 -0.91
N ALA A 123 -2.80 25.89 -1.99
CA ALA A 123 -4.26 25.86 -2.00
C ALA A 123 -4.82 24.44 -1.86
N LYS A 124 -4.29 23.47 -2.64
CA LYS A 124 -4.71 22.06 -2.54
C LYS A 124 -4.38 21.48 -1.17
N SER A 125 -3.19 21.79 -0.63
CA SER A 125 -2.77 21.33 0.70
C SER A 125 -3.61 21.95 1.82
N PHE A 126 -4.05 23.19 1.66
CA PHE A 126 -4.97 23.83 2.57
C PHE A 126 -6.34 23.13 2.57
N ILE A 127 -6.89 22.79 1.39
CA ILE A 127 -8.15 22.05 1.27
C ILE A 127 -8.04 20.69 1.96
N GLY A 128 -6.97 19.93 1.71
CA GLY A 128 -6.75 18.65 2.39
C GLY A 128 -6.57 18.80 3.90
N THR A 129 -5.92 19.87 4.35
CA THR A 129 -5.79 20.19 5.77
C THR A 129 -7.17 20.53 6.38
N MET A 130 -8.01 21.29 5.68
CA MET A 130 -9.37 21.58 6.12
C MET A 130 -10.23 20.33 6.22
N GLU A 131 -10.17 19.47 5.22
CA GLU A 131 -10.86 18.18 5.20
C GLU A 131 -10.49 17.34 6.42
N ALA A 132 -9.20 17.11 6.64
CA ALA A 132 -8.71 16.29 7.75
C ALA A 132 -9.09 16.88 9.13
N ASN A 133 -8.98 18.21 9.31
CA ASN A 133 -9.40 18.86 10.55
C ASN A 133 -10.92 18.84 10.73
N PHE A 134 -11.71 19.01 9.66
CA PHE A 134 -13.15 18.92 9.71
C PHE A 134 -13.59 17.56 10.27
N TRP A 135 -13.05 16.46 9.75
CA TRP A 135 -13.40 15.10 10.19
C TRP A 135 -12.84 14.77 11.57
N LYS A 136 -11.66 15.28 11.92
CA LYS A 136 -11.13 15.19 13.28
C LYS A 136 -12.07 15.85 14.30
N LEU A 137 -12.53 17.07 14.02
CA LEU A 137 -13.45 17.83 14.89
C LEU A 137 -14.86 17.24 14.91
N ASN A 138 -15.36 16.80 13.76
CA ASN A 138 -16.65 16.13 13.65
C ASN A 138 -16.70 14.81 14.42
N GLY A 139 -15.55 14.12 14.52
CA GLY A 139 -15.45 12.86 15.25
C GLY A 139 -16.13 11.68 14.57
N ALA A 140 -16.36 11.71 13.24
CA ALA A 140 -16.99 10.60 12.50
C ALA A 140 -16.26 9.29 12.72
N TYR A 141 -14.94 9.32 12.75
CA TYR A 141 -14.10 8.12 12.92
C TYR A 141 -14.26 7.40 14.26
N LYS A 142 -14.83 8.05 15.28
CA LYS A 142 -15.13 7.38 16.57
C LYS A 142 -16.16 6.25 16.42
N TYR A 143 -16.94 6.27 15.34
CA TYR A 143 -17.97 5.28 15.06
C TYR A 143 -17.47 4.04 14.34
N ILE A 144 -16.23 4.03 13.88
CA ILE A 144 -15.56 2.82 13.41
C ILE A 144 -15.37 1.91 14.64
N ASP A 145 -15.85 0.68 14.57
CA ASP A 145 -15.75 -0.29 15.66
C ASP A 145 -14.39 -1.01 15.61
N THR A 146 -13.96 -1.43 14.44
CA THR A 146 -12.66 -2.07 14.22
C THR A 146 -11.97 -1.51 12.98
N MET A 147 -10.67 -1.25 13.08
CA MET A 147 -9.83 -0.83 11.96
C MET A 147 -8.77 -1.88 11.68
N ILE A 148 -8.80 -2.44 10.47
CA ILE A 148 -7.79 -3.38 9.97
C ILE A 148 -6.69 -2.58 9.29
N CYS A 149 -5.45 -2.79 9.69
CA CYS A 149 -4.25 -2.22 9.07
C CYS A 149 -3.48 -3.35 8.40
N CYS A 150 -3.10 -3.18 7.14
CA CYS A 150 -2.45 -4.26 6.38
C CYS A 150 -0.98 -4.52 6.77
N SER A 151 -0.48 -3.89 7.84
CA SER A 151 0.80 -4.17 8.49
C SER A 151 0.81 -3.65 9.93
N GLU A 152 1.69 -4.17 10.77
CA GLU A 152 1.96 -3.60 12.10
C GLU A 152 2.52 -2.18 11.97
N PHE A 153 3.34 -1.94 10.95
CA PHE A 153 3.85 -0.60 10.66
C PHE A 153 2.72 0.40 10.44
N LEU A 154 1.77 0.09 9.55
CA LEU A 154 0.61 0.97 9.31
C LEU A 154 -0.21 1.16 10.58
N LYS A 155 -0.41 0.08 11.35
CA LYS A 155 -1.11 0.13 12.63
C LYS A 155 -0.44 1.13 13.59
N THR A 156 0.89 1.10 13.72
CA THR A 156 1.60 2.07 14.59
C THR A 156 1.35 3.52 14.18
N LYS A 157 1.20 3.79 12.87
CA LYS A 157 0.90 5.14 12.38
C LYS A 157 -0.56 5.53 12.66
N MET A 158 -1.50 4.62 12.47
CA MET A 158 -2.92 4.85 12.80
C MET A 158 -3.13 5.06 14.30
N ASP A 159 -2.42 4.32 15.16
CA ASP A 159 -2.50 4.42 16.62
C ASP A 159 -2.04 5.79 17.16
N THR A 160 -1.32 6.58 16.37
CA THR A 160 -1.00 7.97 16.75
C THR A 160 -2.24 8.85 16.86
N ASN A 161 -3.35 8.47 16.26
CA ASN A 161 -4.63 9.16 16.42
C ASN A 161 -5.43 8.48 17.57
N PRO A 162 -5.72 9.21 18.67
CA PRO A 162 -6.42 8.63 19.84
C PRO A 162 -7.79 8.01 19.52
N LEU A 163 -8.42 8.39 18.39
CA LEU A 163 -9.69 7.81 17.96
C LEU A 163 -9.55 6.35 17.50
N PHE A 164 -8.34 5.92 17.14
CA PHE A 164 -8.06 4.60 16.59
C PHE A 164 -7.31 3.67 17.53
N ALA A 165 -6.45 4.19 18.40
CA ALA A 165 -5.44 3.49 19.18
C ALA A 165 -5.89 2.20 19.94
N LYS A 166 -7.20 2.00 20.13
CA LYS A 166 -7.75 0.78 20.80
C LYS A 166 -8.62 -0.06 19.86
N LYS A 167 -8.64 0.28 18.57
CA LYS A 167 -9.55 -0.32 17.59
C LYS A 167 -8.80 -0.91 16.41
N THR A 168 -7.50 -0.70 16.35
CA THR A 168 -6.65 -1.16 15.26
C THR A 168 -6.17 -2.58 15.50
N ILE A 169 -6.21 -3.37 14.47
CA ILE A 169 -5.60 -4.69 14.39
C ILE A 169 -4.74 -4.75 13.12
N ALA A 170 -3.61 -5.45 13.19
CA ALA A 170 -2.82 -5.72 12.00
C ALA A 170 -3.24 -7.05 11.38
N MET A 171 -3.45 -7.04 10.06
CA MET A 171 -3.75 -8.23 9.27
C MET A 171 -3.18 -8.01 7.87
N HIS A 172 -2.10 -8.71 7.54
CA HIS A 172 -1.47 -8.60 6.23
C HIS A 172 -2.46 -8.92 5.10
N ASN A 173 -2.20 -8.37 3.92
CA ASN A 173 -2.94 -8.77 2.73
C ASN A 173 -2.76 -10.27 2.47
N PHE A 174 -3.66 -10.83 1.69
CA PHE A 174 -3.57 -12.21 1.23
C PHE A 174 -3.03 -12.28 -0.20
N VAL A 175 -2.51 -13.41 -0.56
CA VAL A 175 -2.11 -13.76 -1.94
C VAL A 175 -2.81 -15.04 -2.35
N ASP A 176 -3.04 -15.20 -3.65
CA ASP A 176 -3.63 -16.43 -4.17
C ASP A 176 -2.71 -17.62 -3.90
N GLU A 177 -3.30 -18.77 -3.62
CA GLU A 177 -2.52 -20.01 -3.54
C GLU A 177 -1.86 -20.28 -4.88
N VAL A 178 -0.58 -20.56 -4.82
CA VAL A 178 0.23 -20.88 -5.99
C VAL A 178 0.70 -22.32 -5.87
N GLU A 179 0.47 -23.11 -6.91
CA GLU A 179 1.07 -24.43 -6.98
C GLU A 179 2.60 -24.30 -6.98
N TRP A 180 3.23 -24.91 -6.00
CA TRP A 180 4.69 -24.94 -5.96
C TRP A 180 5.22 -25.73 -7.15
N LYS A 181 6.06 -25.07 -7.95
CA LYS A 181 6.74 -25.70 -9.09
C LYS A 181 8.22 -25.47 -8.91
N ASP A 182 8.99 -26.57 -8.89
CA ASP A 182 10.44 -26.44 -8.92
C ASP A 182 10.87 -25.81 -10.26
N ALA A 183 11.48 -24.66 -10.18
CA ALA A 183 12.02 -23.97 -11.35
C ALA A 183 13.55 -23.90 -11.25
N LYS A 184 14.22 -24.18 -12.37
CA LYS A 184 15.66 -23.97 -12.42
C LYS A 184 15.97 -22.48 -12.39
N LYS A 185 16.64 -22.03 -11.34
CA LYS A 185 17.06 -20.64 -11.23
C LYS A 185 18.03 -20.27 -12.34
N LYS A 186 17.77 -19.13 -12.96
CA LYS A 186 18.63 -18.52 -13.98
C LYS A 186 19.50 -17.44 -13.33
N ASP A 187 20.54 -17.07 -14.03
CA ASP A 187 21.50 -16.10 -13.51
C ASP A 187 21.05 -14.67 -13.81
N TYR A 188 20.00 -14.21 -13.10
CA TYR A 188 19.57 -12.82 -13.08
C TYR A 188 18.89 -12.44 -11.76
N VAL A 189 18.91 -11.15 -11.49
CA VAL A 189 18.22 -10.51 -10.39
C VAL A 189 16.98 -9.82 -10.95
N LEU A 190 15.81 -10.01 -10.33
CA LEU A 190 14.55 -9.45 -10.81
C LEU A 190 14.14 -8.22 -10.00
N TYR A 191 13.81 -7.14 -10.70
CA TYR A 191 12.94 -6.08 -10.18
C TYR A 191 11.61 -6.13 -10.93
N PHE A 192 10.48 -6.12 -10.22
CA PHE A 192 9.17 -5.98 -10.84
C PHE A 192 8.28 -5.02 -10.05
N GLY A 193 7.71 -4.06 -10.79
CA GLY A 193 6.91 -2.99 -10.21
C GLY A 193 7.01 -1.68 -10.99
N ARG A 194 6.47 -0.62 -10.41
CA ARG A 194 6.48 0.70 -11.03
C ARG A 194 7.90 1.32 -11.03
N PHE A 195 8.31 1.86 -12.17
CA PHE A 195 9.60 2.55 -12.31
C PHE A 195 9.49 4.01 -11.86
N SER A 196 9.63 4.23 -10.56
CA SER A 196 9.48 5.55 -9.95
C SER A 196 10.45 5.76 -8.78
N LYS A 197 10.69 7.03 -8.45
CA LYS A 197 11.68 7.40 -7.41
C LYS A 197 11.35 6.81 -6.05
N GLU A 198 10.08 6.87 -5.65
CA GLU A 198 9.63 6.35 -4.36
C GLU A 198 9.83 4.83 -4.22
N LYS A 199 9.93 4.12 -5.35
CA LYS A 199 10.25 2.69 -5.38
C LYS A 199 11.76 2.42 -5.35
N GLY A 200 12.60 3.45 -5.17
CA GLY A 200 14.04 3.33 -5.04
C GLY A 200 14.78 2.98 -6.33
N ILE A 201 14.15 3.26 -7.49
CA ILE A 201 14.77 2.95 -8.79
C ILE A 201 16.06 3.73 -9.00
N ASP A 202 16.12 5.00 -8.61
CA ASP A 202 17.34 5.81 -8.77
C ASP A 202 18.52 5.19 -8.02
N THR A 203 18.32 4.74 -6.78
CA THR A 203 19.33 4.03 -5.96
C THR A 203 19.71 2.70 -6.61
N LEU A 204 18.72 1.91 -7.04
CA LEU A 204 18.98 0.62 -7.68
C LEU A 204 19.78 0.78 -8.97
N LEU A 205 19.47 1.76 -9.83
CA LEU A 205 20.18 2.00 -11.09
C LEU A 205 21.65 2.37 -10.88
N LYS A 206 21.97 3.13 -9.80
CA LYS A 206 23.37 3.44 -9.46
C LYS A 206 24.13 2.17 -9.09
N VAL A 207 23.53 1.32 -8.28
CA VAL A 207 24.13 0.04 -7.88
C VAL A 207 24.27 -0.91 -9.07
N CYS A 208 23.29 -0.99 -9.95
CA CYS A 208 23.38 -1.81 -11.18
C CYS A 208 24.57 -1.41 -12.05
N LYS A 209 24.86 -0.11 -12.19
CA LYS A 209 26.01 0.38 -12.98
C LYS A 209 27.36 -0.03 -12.39
N GLU A 210 27.43 -0.19 -11.06
CA GLU A 210 28.66 -0.62 -10.38
C GLU A 210 28.85 -2.14 -10.42
N LEU A 211 27.77 -2.90 -10.63
CA LEU A 211 27.75 -4.36 -10.65
C LEU A 211 27.63 -4.91 -12.08
N SER A 212 28.60 -4.57 -12.94
CA SER A 212 28.56 -4.89 -14.38
C SER A 212 28.40 -6.39 -14.69
N ASP A 213 28.87 -7.26 -13.81
CA ASP A 213 28.83 -8.72 -13.99
C ASP A 213 27.51 -9.36 -13.50
N VAL A 214 26.65 -8.57 -12.85
CA VAL A 214 25.32 -8.99 -12.39
C VAL A 214 24.29 -8.66 -13.47
N GLN A 215 23.52 -9.66 -13.91
CA GLN A 215 22.44 -9.46 -14.85
C GLN A 215 21.14 -9.11 -14.13
N PHE A 216 20.48 -8.05 -14.57
CA PHE A 216 19.21 -7.62 -14.03
C PHE A 216 18.10 -7.71 -15.08
N ILE A 217 16.91 -8.15 -14.65
CA ILE A 217 15.69 -8.03 -15.45
C ILE A 217 14.75 -7.09 -14.71
N PHE A 218 14.26 -6.08 -15.45
CA PHE A 218 13.29 -5.12 -14.93
C PHE A 218 11.96 -5.35 -15.66
N ALA A 219 10.92 -5.70 -14.88
CA ALA A 219 9.56 -5.94 -15.37
C ALA A 219 8.61 -4.88 -14.80
N GLY A 220 8.15 -3.96 -15.63
CA GLY A 220 7.28 -2.87 -15.20
C GLY A 220 7.21 -1.73 -16.18
N ALA A 221 6.64 -0.62 -15.72
CA ALA A 221 6.59 0.64 -16.44
C ALA A 221 6.59 1.82 -15.46
N GLY A 222 6.95 2.99 -15.92
CA GLY A 222 6.91 4.19 -15.09
C GLY A 222 7.72 5.36 -15.62
N PRO A 223 7.71 6.49 -14.89
CA PRO A 223 8.36 7.72 -15.36
C PRO A 223 9.89 7.61 -15.52
N LEU A 224 10.54 6.62 -14.89
CA LEU A 224 12.00 6.39 -14.97
C LEU A 224 12.39 5.32 -16.02
N GLU A 225 11.50 4.99 -16.96
CA GLU A 225 11.78 3.96 -17.97
C GLU A 225 12.95 4.32 -18.88
N ASN A 226 13.11 5.60 -19.24
CA ASN A 226 14.22 6.07 -20.07
C ASN A 226 15.58 5.93 -19.37
N GLU A 227 15.63 6.07 -18.06
CA GLU A 227 16.85 5.92 -17.25
C GLU A 227 17.32 4.47 -17.14
N ILE A 228 16.39 3.52 -17.28
CA ILE A 228 16.67 2.08 -17.28
C ILE A 228 17.28 1.65 -18.61
N ASN A 229 16.72 2.18 -19.70
CA ASN A 229 17.17 1.85 -21.04
C ASN A 229 18.58 2.40 -21.27
N GLY A 230 19.51 1.55 -21.68
CA GLY A 230 20.90 1.94 -21.98
C GLY A 230 21.92 1.55 -20.91
N ILE A 231 21.50 0.89 -19.83
CA ILE A 231 22.43 0.27 -18.87
C ILE A 231 22.69 -1.18 -19.35
N PRO A 232 23.93 -1.54 -19.70
CA PRO A 232 24.23 -2.78 -20.46
C PRO A 232 23.82 -4.08 -19.77
N ASN A 233 23.85 -4.13 -18.44
CA ASN A 233 23.51 -5.30 -17.64
C ASN A 233 22.05 -5.30 -17.16
N ILE A 234 21.20 -4.39 -17.64
CA ILE A 234 19.77 -4.36 -17.36
C ILE A 234 18.99 -4.71 -18.63
N LYS A 235 18.13 -5.71 -18.55
CA LYS A 235 17.12 -6.01 -19.56
C LYS A 235 15.76 -5.51 -19.10
N ASN A 236 15.26 -4.44 -19.70
CA ASN A 236 13.87 -4.00 -19.53
C ASN A 236 12.95 -4.87 -20.39
N VAL A 237 12.01 -5.60 -19.78
CA VAL A 237 11.04 -6.45 -20.49
C VAL A 237 9.65 -5.83 -20.53
N GLY A 238 9.50 -4.58 -20.08
CA GLY A 238 8.22 -3.88 -20.01
C GLY A 238 7.29 -4.44 -18.94
N PHE A 239 6.05 -3.97 -18.97
CA PHE A 239 5.01 -4.43 -18.05
C PHE A 239 4.63 -5.89 -18.33
N GLN A 240 4.67 -6.75 -17.30
CA GLN A 240 4.36 -8.18 -17.38
C GLN A 240 3.26 -8.55 -16.41
N THR A 241 2.43 -9.54 -16.76
CA THR A 241 1.36 -10.10 -15.94
C THR A 241 1.19 -11.59 -16.21
N GLY A 242 0.44 -12.30 -15.36
CA GLY A 242 0.10 -13.71 -15.54
C GLY A 242 1.34 -14.59 -15.67
N ASP A 243 1.26 -15.60 -16.54
CA ASP A 243 2.30 -16.63 -16.71
C ASP A 243 3.68 -16.07 -17.06
N SER A 244 3.73 -14.94 -17.78
CA SER A 244 5.00 -14.31 -18.15
C SER A 244 5.70 -13.71 -16.92
N LEU A 245 4.96 -13.04 -16.04
CA LEU A 245 5.50 -12.52 -14.79
C LEU A 245 5.85 -13.66 -13.83
N GLU A 246 4.97 -14.65 -13.69
CA GLU A 246 5.22 -15.83 -12.87
C GLU A 246 6.53 -16.51 -13.26
N THR A 247 6.75 -16.75 -14.55
CA THR A 247 7.99 -17.36 -15.07
C THR A 247 9.21 -16.53 -14.68
N LEU A 248 9.15 -15.21 -14.88
CA LEU A 248 10.25 -14.34 -14.49
C LEU A 248 10.55 -14.38 -12.99
N ILE A 249 9.52 -14.44 -12.16
CA ILE A 249 9.73 -14.52 -10.71
C ILE A 249 10.32 -15.90 -10.36
N ARG A 250 9.74 -17.00 -10.82
CA ARG A 250 10.19 -18.37 -10.49
C ARG A 250 11.64 -18.64 -10.90
N GLU A 251 12.06 -18.11 -12.03
CA GLU A 251 13.39 -18.36 -12.59
C GLU A 251 14.45 -17.38 -12.06
N ALA A 252 14.08 -16.28 -11.42
CA ALA A 252 15.02 -15.32 -10.85
C ALA A 252 15.84 -15.95 -9.72
N ARG A 253 17.13 -15.61 -9.61
CA ARG A 253 17.97 -16.02 -8.49
C ARG A 253 17.45 -15.44 -7.18
N PHE A 254 17.11 -14.15 -7.20
CA PHE A 254 16.38 -13.44 -6.17
C PHE A 254 15.73 -12.20 -6.78
N SER A 255 14.79 -11.58 -6.06
CA SER A 255 14.20 -10.30 -6.44
C SER A 255 14.67 -9.18 -5.51
N ILE A 256 14.58 -7.93 -5.98
CA ILE A 256 14.90 -6.74 -5.20
C ILE A 256 13.66 -5.88 -5.03
N TYR A 257 13.44 -5.40 -3.81
CA TYR A 257 12.38 -4.44 -3.49
C TYR A 257 12.98 -3.23 -2.75
N PRO A 258 13.54 -2.23 -3.47
CA PRO A 258 14.40 -1.19 -2.89
C PRO A 258 13.63 0.07 -2.48
N SER A 259 12.37 -0.04 -2.07
CA SER A 259 11.50 1.09 -1.81
C SER A 259 12.10 2.11 -0.84
N GLU A 260 11.89 3.39 -1.13
CA GLU A 260 12.30 4.53 -0.31
C GLU A 260 11.12 5.30 0.29
N TRP A 261 9.93 4.67 0.29
CA TRP A 261 8.77 5.20 0.96
C TRP A 261 8.13 4.16 1.86
N TYR A 262 7.26 4.58 2.75
CA TYR A 262 6.55 3.70 3.67
C TYR A 262 5.57 2.79 2.91
N GLU A 263 6.03 1.63 2.52
CA GLU A 263 5.17 0.56 2.00
C GLU A 263 4.34 -0.04 3.13
N ASN A 264 3.11 -0.44 2.83
CA ASN A 264 2.27 -1.06 3.84
C ASN A 264 2.41 -2.59 3.83
N CYS A 265 1.94 -3.22 2.77
CA CYS A 265 2.02 -4.68 2.61
C CYS A 265 2.18 -4.97 1.10
N PRO A 266 3.39 -4.85 0.55
CA PRO A 266 3.61 -4.95 -0.88
C PRO A 266 3.42 -6.38 -1.39
N PHE A 267 2.48 -6.57 -2.31
CA PHE A 267 2.21 -7.85 -2.97
C PHE A 267 3.43 -8.43 -3.64
N SER A 268 4.26 -7.61 -4.30
CA SER A 268 5.46 -8.11 -5.00
C SER A 268 6.43 -8.85 -4.09
N VAL A 269 6.55 -8.46 -2.81
CA VAL A 269 7.39 -9.16 -1.83
C VAL A 269 6.79 -10.52 -1.48
N MET A 270 5.48 -10.58 -1.33
CA MET A 270 4.76 -11.82 -1.01
C MET A 270 4.78 -12.76 -2.22
N GLU A 271 4.39 -12.27 -3.41
CA GLU A 271 4.38 -13.03 -4.67
C GLU A 271 5.76 -13.61 -4.99
N SER A 272 6.83 -12.82 -4.82
CA SER A 272 8.18 -13.33 -5.04
C SER A 272 8.45 -14.58 -4.22
N GLN A 273 8.15 -14.56 -2.93
CA GLN A 273 8.37 -15.69 -2.03
C GLN A 273 7.42 -16.86 -2.33
N MET A 274 6.15 -16.57 -2.66
CA MET A 274 5.17 -17.60 -3.04
C MET A 274 5.62 -18.38 -4.29
N TYR A 275 6.29 -17.71 -5.20
CA TYR A 275 6.89 -18.35 -6.38
C TYR A 275 8.30 -18.93 -6.13
N GLY A 276 8.75 -19.00 -4.87
CA GLY A 276 10.02 -19.60 -4.49
C GLY A 276 11.23 -18.73 -4.80
N THR A 277 11.06 -17.40 -4.84
CA THR A 277 12.16 -16.48 -5.09
C THR A 277 12.41 -15.61 -3.88
N PRO A 278 13.60 -15.69 -3.25
CA PRO A 278 13.92 -14.90 -2.08
C PRO A 278 14.00 -13.41 -2.42
N VAL A 279 13.77 -12.56 -1.42
CA VAL A 279 13.68 -11.11 -1.63
C VAL A 279 14.80 -10.39 -0.90
N LEU A 280 15.50 -9.49 -1.59
CA LEU A 280 16.31 -8.45 -0.98
C LEU A 280 15.45 -7.18 -0.84
N GLY A 281 14.97 -6.90 0.37
CA GLY A 281 14.03 -5.83 0.66
C GLY A 281 14.64 -4.67 1.45
N ALA A 282 14.14 -3.45 1.20
CA ALA A 282 14.52 -2.30 2.02
C ALA A 282 13.86 -2.36 3.41
N LYS A 283 14.59 -1.98 4.46
CA LYS A 283 14.08 -1.86 5.84
C LYS A 283 13.22 -0.61 5.99
N ILE A 284 12.03 -0.64 5.39
CA ILE A 284 11.10 0.49 5.43
C ILE A 284 9.64 0.02 5.39
N GLY A 285 8.78 0.71 6.13
CA GLY A 285 7.35 0.38 6.16
C GLY A 285 7.08 -1.03 6.67
N GLY A 286 6.14 -1.72 6.05
CA GLY A 286 5.79 -3.11 6.34
C GLY A 286 6.65 -4.14 5.61
N ILE A 287 7.65 -3.74 4.81
CA ILE A 287 8.51 -4.70 4.09
C ILE A 287 9.20 -5.70 5.05
N PRO A 288 9.82 -5.25 6.19
CA PRO A 288 10.47 -6.15 7.12
C PRO A 288 9.53 -7.19 7.76
N GLU A 289 8.23 -6.95 7.75
CA GLU A 289 7.24 -7.89 8.30
C GLU A 289 7.00 -9.10 7.39
N LEU A 290 7.38 -8.98 6.12
CA LEU A 290 7.15 -9.99 5.08
C LEU A 290 8.37 -10.83 4.75
N ILE A 291 9.56 -10.45 5.23
CA ILE A 291 10.84 -11.12 4.94
C ILE A 291 11.43 -11.65 6.23
N ILE A 292 11.66 -12.96 6.31
CA ILE A 292 12.41 -13.57 7.41
C ILE A 292 13.89 -13.47 7.07
N GLU A 293 14.57 -12.44 7.62
CA GLU A 293 15.97 -12.15 7.31
C GLU A 293 16.88 -13.35 7.59
N GLY A 294 17.74 -13.68 6.64
CA GLY A 294 18.62 -14.85 6.69
C GLY A 294 17.93 -16.19 6.40
N GLN A 295 16.62 -16.17 6.10
CA GLN A 295 15.84 -17.36 5.77
C GLN A 295 15.14 -17.26 4.42
N THR A 296 14.26 -16.28 4.22
CA THR A 296 13.53 -16.08 2.97
C THR A 296 14.06 -14.91 2.14
N GLY A 297 15.08 -14.23 2.66
CA GLY A 297 15.70 -13.09 2.01
C GLY A 297 16.66 -12.34 2.92
N GLU A 298 17.04 -11.15 2.48
CA GLU A 298 17.89 -10.22 3.21
C GLU A 298 17.22 -8.85 3.28
N LEU A 299 17.60 -8.07 4.27
CA LEU A 299 17.16 -6.69 4.41
C LEU A 299 18.37 -5.74 4.32
N PHE A 300 18.13 -4.52 3.82
CA PHE A 300 19.13 -3.46 3.78
C PHE A 300 18.48 -2.11 4.13
N GLU A 301 19.25 -1.16 4.64
CA GLU A 301 18.76 0.17 4.99
C GLU A 301 18.29 0.93 3.74
N SER A 302 17.05 1.40 3.76
CA SER A 302 16.41 2.08 2.62
C SER A 302 17.25 3.27 2.14
N GLY A 303 17.54 3.33 0.83
CA GLY A 303 18.37 4.37 0.21
C GLY A 303 19.88 4.18 0.42
N ASN A 304 20.34 3.15 1.11
CA ASN A 304 21.75 2.87 1.31
C ASN A 304 22.33 2.08 0.14
N GLU A 305 22.97 2.80 -0.79
CA GLU A 305 23.56 2.24 -2.03
C GLU A 305 24.65 1.19 -1.72
N GLU A 306 25.51 1.46 -0.74
CA GLU A 306 26.62 0.57 -0.37
C GLU A 306 26.13 -0.75 0.23
N GLU A 307 25.18 -0.69 1.16
CA GLU A 307 24.60 -1.89 1.76
C GLU A 307 23.81 -2.70 0.74
N LEU A 308 23.02 -2.06 -0.12
CA LEU A 308 22.31 -2.71 -1.21
C LEU A 308 23.29 -3.45 -2.13
N LYS A 309 24.38 -2.80 -2.55
CA LYS A 309 25.44 -3.40 -3.36
C LYS A 309 26.04 -4.63 -2.68
N ASN A 310 26.45 -4.51 -1.43
CA ASN A 310 27.07 -5.59 -0.67
C ASN A 310 26.12 -6.79 -0.50
N LYS A 311 24.82 -6.55 -0.30
CA LYS A 311 23.81 -7.62 -0.21
C LYS A 311 23.54 -8.29 -1.56
N ILE A 312 23.54 -7.52 -2.66
CA ILE A 312 23.45 -8.09 -4.02
C ILE A 312 24.65 -8.98 -4.28
N ASP A 313 25.88 -8.50 -4.06
CA ASP A 313 27.11 -9.26 -4.22
C ASP A 313 27.11 -10.56 -3.41
N LYS A 314 26.69 -10.48 -2.16
CA LYS A 314 26.57 -11.65 -1.26
C LYS A 314 25.66 -12.75 -1.85
N LEU A 315 24.47 -12.35 -2.32
CA LEU A 315 23.49 -13.30 -2.88
C LEU A 315 23.86 -13.75 -4.30
N TRP A 316 24.55 -12.90 -5.07
CA TRP A 316 24.99 -13.22 -6.41
C TRP A 316 26.20 -14.16 -6.41
N SER A 317 27.18 -13.90 -5.60
CA SER A 317 28.40 -14.74 -5.50
C SER A 317 28.16 -16.07 -4.78
N ASN A 318 27.15 -16.14 -3.90
CA ASN A 318 26.82 -17.35 -3.13
C ASN A 318 25.50 -17.96 -3.61
N LYS A 319 25.58 -18.73 -4.70
CA LYS A 319 24.41 -19.39 -5.30
C LYS A 319 23.71 -20.35 -4.33
N SER A 320 24.48 -21.11 -3.53
CA SER A 320 23.90 -22.06 -2.57
C SER A 320 23.11 -21.37 -1.46
N LEU A 321 23.49 -20.14 -1.08
CA LEU A 321 22.73 -19.33 -0.14
C LEU A 321 21.39 -18.90 -0.73
N ALA A 322 21.37 -18.42 -1.97
CA ALA A 322 20.14 -18.03 -2.66
C ALA A 322 19.20 -19.24 -2.86
N GLU A 323 19.75 -20.42 -3.20
CA GLU A 323 18.99 -21.67 -3.31
C GLU A 323 18.41 -22.12 -1.97
N LYS A 324 19.18 -21.99 -0.87
CA LYS A 324 18.68 -22.24 0.49
C LYS A 324 17.50 -21.32 0.84
N TYR A 325 17.63 -20.04 0.56
CA TYR A 325 16.53 -19.09 0.81
C TYR A 325 15.31 -19.39 -0.07
N SER A 326 15.52 -19.79 -1.32
CA SER A 326 14.46 -20.23 -2.22
C SER A 326 13.69 -21.43 -1.65
N ALA A 327 14.40 -22.42 -1.11
CA ALA A 327 13.76 -23.58 -0.47
C ALA A 327 12.96 -23.16 0.79
N ASN A 328 13.49 -22.24 1.59
CA ASN A 328 12.80 -21.74 2.78
C ASN A 328 11.53 -20.94 2.43
N CYS A 329 11.48 -20.28 1.27
CA CYS A 329 10.27 -19.57 0.81
C CYS A 329 9.07 -20.52 0.70
N LYS A 330 9.28 -21.80 0.43
CA LYS A 330 8.23 -22.82 0.38
C LYS A 330 7.49 -22.99 1.71
N GLU A 331 8.22 -22.84 2.81
CA GLU A 331 7.67 -22.98 4.17
C GLU A 331 7.06 -21.66 4.70
N ASN A 332 7.41 -20.53 4.09
CA ASN A 332 6.86 -19.21 4.46
C ASN A 332 5.49 -19.02 3.81
N LYS A 333 4.45 -19.23 4.61
CA LYS A 333 3.06 -19.12 4.12
C LYS A 333 2.47 -17.78 4.47
N PHE A 334 2.02 -17.07 3.46
CA PHE A 334 1.12 -15.93 3.60
C PHE A 334 -0.34 -16.41 3.66
N ASP A 335 -1.23 -15.58 4.17
CA ASP A 335 -2.66 -15.89 4.11
C ASP A 335 -3.11 -16.00 2.64
N ASN A 336 -3.91 -17.01 2.35
CA ASN A 336 -4.69 -17.09 1.13
C ASN A 336 -6.09 -16.49 1.35
N VAL A 337 -6.90 -16.46 0.32
CA VAL A 337 -8.27 -15.91 0.38
C VAL A 337 -9.08 -16.58 1.49
N GLU A 338 -9.01 -17.88 1.64
CA GLU A 338 -9.81 -18.62 2.63
C GLU A 338 -9.37 -18.27 4.05
N THR A 339 -8.06 -18.33 4.34
CA THR A 339 -7.53 -18.00 5.67
C THR A 339 -7.78 -16.55 6.03
N TYR A 340 -7.64 -15.62 5.07
CA TYR A 340 -7.94 -14.21 5.26
C TYR A 340 -9.43 -13.98 5.56
N VAL A 341 -10.32 -14.58 4.78
CA VAL A 341 -11.78 -14.47 4.99
C VAL A 341 -12.19 -15.07 6.34
N ASN A 342 -11.59 -16.20 6.74
CA ASN A 342 -11.86 -16.79 8.06
C ASN A 342 -11.45 -15.85 9.21
N LYS A 343 -10.31 -15.17 9.11
CA LYS A 343 -9.89 -14.13 10.05
C LYS A 343 -10.87 -12.95 10.05
N LEU A 344 -11.26 -12.49 8.87
CA LEU A 344 -12.20 -11.40 8.70
C LEU A 344 -13.57 -11.71 9.30
N MET A 345 -14.06 -12.95 9.12
CA MET A 345 -15.33 -13.40 9.70
C MET A 345 -15.30 -13.44 11.23
N LYS A 346 -14.14 -13.75 11.84
CA LYS A 346 -13.98 -13.63 13.32
C LYS A 346 -14.14 -12.18 13.75
N ILE A 347 -13.49 -11.25 13.05
CA ILE A 347 -13.63 -9.81 13.31
C ILE A 347 -15.09 -9.37 13.21
N TYR A 348 -15.82 -9.82 12.18
CA TYR A 348 -17.24 -9.51 12.00
C TYR A 348 -18.14 -10.06 13.11
N ARG A 349 -17.74 -11.15 13.75
CA ARG A 349 -18.46 -11.74 14.89
C ARG A 349 -18.02 -11.17 16.24
N GLY A 350 -17.04 -10.28 16.26
CA GLY A 350 -16.46 -9.75 17.51
C GLY A 350 -15.64 -10.78 18.30
N GLU A 351 -15.12 -11.81 17.61
CA GLU A 351 -14.30 -12.89 18.17
C GLU A 351 -12.79 -12.55 18.05
N ASN A 352 -12.37 -11.42 18.63
CA ASN A 352 -10.97 -10.93 18.55
C ASN A 352 -10.13 -11.43 19.71
#